data_15122612b544ddb8637701e57e419194
#
_entry.id   15122612b544ddb8637701e57e419194
#
_cell.length_a   1.000
_cell.length_b   1.000
_cell.length_c   1.000
_cell.angle_alpha   90.00
_cell.angle_beta   90.00
_cell.angle_gamma   90.00
#
_symmetry.space_group_name_H-M   'P 1'
#
loop_
_entity.id
_entity.type
_entity.pdbx_description
1 polymer ?
#
loop_
_entity_poly.entity_id
_entity_poly.type
_entity_poly.pdbx_seq_one_letter_code
_entity_poly.pdbx_strand_id
1 'polypeptide(L)'
;KAQQGLYEYDAVSRLRDSQLGDEGVHDISNYIKRGKLWEAFDADEQVVLLIDEVDKADIEFPNDLLVELDKMEFFVYETGETIKAKHRPVIIITSNNEKELPDAFLRRCFFHFINFPDRDTMRQIIDVHYPSIKQDLVQEALEVFFELRAIPGLKKKPSTSELIDWLKLLMADDIPDEVLKNRDQ
;
A
#
# COMPACT_ATOMS: atom_id res chain seq x y z
N LYS A 1 1.36 10.44 10.60
CA LYS A 1 0.31 10.64 11.63
C LYS A 1 -1.06 10.47 10.96
N ALA A 2 -2.07 9.92 11.67
CA ALA A 2 -3.43 9.75 11.16
C ALA A 2 -3.99 11.07 10.60
N GLN A 3 -3.69 12.16 11.25
CA GLN A 3 -4.06 13.51 10.84
C GLN A 3 -3.70 13.83 9.39
N GLN A 4 -2.56 13.34 8.87
CA GLN A 4 -2.14 13.60 7.47
C GLN A 4 -3.04 12.89 6.43
N GLY A 5 -3.68 11.77 6.81
CA GLY A 5 -4.69 11.12 5.97
C GLY A 5 -6.01 11.89 5.94
N LEU A 6 -6.31 12.65 7.01
CA LEU A 6 -7.49 13.50 7.15
C LEU A 6 -7.25 14.85 6.47
N TYR A 7 -6.29 15.61 6.99
CA TYR A 7 -5.87 16.90 6.47
C TYR A 7 -4.51 17.33 7.04
N GLU A 8 -3.90 18.31 6.43
CA GLU A 8 -2.67 18.95 6.90
C GLU A 8 -2.90 20.46 7.03
N TYR A 9 -2.56 21.00 8.20
CA TYR A 9 -2.59 22.44 8.43
C TYR A 9 -1.20 23.06 8.22
N ASP A 10 -1.08 23.95 7.24
CA ASP A 10 0.17 24.65 6.88
C ASP A 10 0.36 25.93 7.72
N ALA A 11 0.66 25.72 9.02
CA ALA A 11 0.91 26.81 9.96
C ALA A 11 2.10 27.69 9.56
N VAL A 12 3.10 27.12 8.88
CA VAL A 12 4.31 27.84 8.46
C VAL A 12 3.98 28.85 7.36
N SER A 13 3.25 28.43 6.34
CA SER A 13 2.80 29.33 5.28
C SER A 13 1.92 30.44 5.84
N ARG A 14 0.99 30.10 6.75
CA ARG A 14 0.13 31.09 7.39
C ARG A 14 0.92 32.13 8.20
N LEU A 15 1.94 31.69 8.96
CA LEU A 15 2.79 32.61 9.72
C LEU A 15 3.57 33.53 8.79
N ARG A 16 4.13 33.01 7.71
CA ARG A 16 4.86 33.79 6.70
C ARG A 16 3.96 34.85 6.05
N ASP A 17 2.76 34.44 5.61
CA ASP A 17 1.82 35.35 4.94
C ASP A 17 1.29 36.42 5.91
N SER A 18 1.12 36.09 7.20
CA SER A 18 0.82 37.05 8.25
C SER A 18 1.91 38.12 8.42
N GLN A 19 3.19 37.73 8.33
CA GLN A 19 4.32 38.68 8.42
C GLN A 19 4.42 39.57 7.17
N LEU A 20 3.95 39.09 6.03
CA LEU A 20 3.92 39.82 4.77
C LEU A 20 2.68 40.71 4.61
N GLY A 21 1.73 40.66 5.56
CA GLY A 21 0.50 41.45 5.55
C GLY A 21 -0.52 40.98 4.50
N ASP A 22 -0.50 39.69 4.13
CA ASP A 22 -1.47 39.12 3.22
C ASP A 22 -2.86 39.05 3.87
N GLU A 23 -3.89 39.59 3.20
CA GLU A 23 -5.26 39.58 3.72
C GLU A 23 -5.87 38.16 3.79
N GLY A 24 -5.39 37.23 2.97
CA GLY A 24 -5.83 35.83 2.95
C GLY A 24 -5.56 35.06 4.25
N VAL A 25 -4.69 35.60 5.13
CA VAL A 25 -4.33 35.00 6.43
C VAL A 25 -5.52 34.91 7.39
N HIS A 26 -6.55 35.71 7.21
CA HIS A 26 -7.74 35.74 8.06
C HIS A 26 -8.65 34.52 7.78
N ASP A 27 -8.59 33.96 6.59
CA ASP A 27 -9.29 32.73 6.27
C ASP A 27 -8.37 31.51 6.47
N ILE A 28 -8.57 30.82 7.60
CA ILE A 28 -7.78 29.66 7.99
C ILE A 28 -7.90 28.50 6.99
N SER A 29 -8.99 28.42 6.25
CA SER A 29 -9.26 27.37 5.26
C SER A 29 -8.25 27.38 4.11
N ASN A 30 -7.64 28.53 3.80
CA ASN A 30 -6.59 28.68 2.78
C ASN A 30 -5.31 27.89 3.12
N TYR A 31 -5.13 27.51 4.39
CA TYR A 31 -3.95 26.82 4.90
C TYR A 31 -4.24 25.36 5.29
N ILE A 32 -5.44 24.86 4.95
CA ILE A 32 -5.83 23.47 5.16
C ILE A 32 -5.75 22.71 3.84
N LYS A 33 -4.85 21.74 3.79
CA LYS A 33 -4.73 20.80 2.67
C LYS A 33 -5.55 19.56 3.00
N ARG A 34 -6.58 19.27 2.20
CA ARG A 34 -7.43 18.10 2.37
C ARG A 34 -6.66 16.83 2.08
N GLY A 35 -6.76 15.83 2.97
CA GLY A 35 -6.23 14.49 2.77
C GLY A 35 -7.24 13.61 2.02
N LYS A 36 -6.81 12.39 1.66
CA LYS A 36 -7.62 11.46 0.86
C LYS A 36 -8.89 10.99 1.58
N LEU A 37 -8.86 10.91 2.92
CA LEU A 37 -10.06 10.55 3.68
C LEU A 37 -11.10 11.68 3.63
N TRP A 38 -10.66 12.94 3.71
CA TRP A 38 -11.55 14.09 3.53
C TRP A 38 -12.18 14.09 2.14
N GLU A 39 -11.36 13.93 1.08
CA GLU A 39 -11.86 13.86 -0.29
C GLU A 39 -12.89 12.74 -0.47
N ALA A 40 -12.65 11.57 0.15
CA ALA A 40 -13.58 10.45 0.11
C ALA A 40 -14.90 10.73 0.85
N PHE A 41 -14.85 11.49 1.97
CA PHE A 41 -16.06 11.88 2.74
C PHE A 41 -16.86 12.97 2.03
N ASP A 42 -16.19 13.88 1.32
CA ASP A 42 -16.82 14.98 0.60
C ASP A 42 -17.29 14.60 -0.82
N ALA A 43 -16.98 13.38 -1.27
CA ALA A 43 -17.38 12.91 -2.60
C ALA A 43 -18.89 12.89 -2.78
N ASP A 44 -19.38 13.26 -3.97
CA ASP A 44 -20.82 13.31 -4.29
C ASP A 44 -21.40 11.94 -4.68
N GLU A 45 -20.56 10.90 -4.72
CA GLU A 45 -20.93 9.51 -4.95
C GLU A 45 -20.12 8.56 -4.05
N GLN A 46 -20.51 7.29 -3.96
CA GLN A 46 -19.77 6.31 -3.22
C GLN A 46 -18.44 6.01 -3.91
N VAL A 47 -17.33 6.28 -3.23
CA VAL A 47 -15.97 6.03 -3.73
C VAL A 47 -15.32 4.86 -3.00
N VAL A 48 -14.24 4.34 -3.59
CA VAL A 48 -13.35 3.36 -2.95
C VAL A 48 -12.10 4.10 -2.45
N LEU A 49 -11.83 3.98 -1.15
CA LEU A 49 -10.63 4.51 -0.52
C LEU A 49 -9.67 3.37 -0.21
N LEU A 50 -8.46 3.42 -0.77
CA LEU A 50 -7.39 2.49 -0.47
C LEU A 50 -6.45 3.08 0.58
N ILE A 51 -6.25 2.35 1.68
CA ILE A 51 -5.21 2.61 2.69
C ILE A 51 -4.18 1.50 2.55
N ASP A 52 -3.10 1.82 1.84
CA ASP A 52 -2.08 0.83 1.49
C ASP A 52 -1.02 0.72 2.56
N GLU A 53 -0.55 -0.51 2.84
CA GLU A 53 0.52 -0.83 3.79
C GLU A 53 0.34 -0.18 5.19
N VAL A 54 -0.84 -0.38 5.78
CA VAL A 54 -1.19 0.24 7.08
C VAL A 54 -0.22 -0.12 8.20
N ASP A 55 0.44 -1.27 8.13
CA ASP A 55 1.46 -1.75 9.07
C ASP A 55 2.80 -1.00 9.00
N LYS A 56 3.05 -0.22 7.93
CA LYS A 56 4.21 0.68 7.83
C LYS A 56 4.00 2.02 8.54
N ALA A 57 2.75 2.35 8.83
CA ALA A 57 2.42 3.55 9.58
C ALA A 57 2.87 3.46 11.06
N ASP A 58 2.78 4.59 11.77
CA ASP A 58 2.98 4.61 13.22
C ASP A 58 1.96 3.67 13.89
N ILE A 59 2.35 3.01 14.99
CA ILE A 59 1.52 2.00 15.67
C ILE A 59 0.17 2.55 16.16
N GLU A 60 0.09 3.84 16.41
CA GLU A 60 -1.12 4.54 16.84
C GLU A 60 -2.07 4.83 15.67
N PHE A 61 -1.57 4.88 14.43
CA PHE A 61 -2.33 5.27 13.24
C PHE A 61 -3.62 4.47 13.03
N PRO A 62 -3.62 3.12 13.10
CA PRO A 62 -4.86 2.36 12.95
C PRO A 62 -5.90 2.68 14.03
N ASN A 63 -5.46 2.90 15.28
CA ASN A 63 -6.35 3.25 16.38
C ASN A 63 -6.92 4.67 16.22
N ASP A 64 -6.10 5.62 15.77
CA ASP A 64 -6.51 7.02 15.55
C ASP A 64 -7.60 7.13 14.49
N LEU A 65 -7.62 6.21 13.50
CA LEU A 65 -8.64 6.20 12.46
C LEU A 65 -9.94 5.47 12.85
N LEU A 66 -9.94 4.71 13.96
CA LEU A 66 -11.09 3.87 14.30
C LEU A 66 -12.37 4.67 14.50
N VAL A 67 -12.28 5.82 15.17
CA VAL A 67 -13.44 6.64 15.48
C VAL A 67 -14.00 7.29 14.21
N GLU A 68 -13.11 7.81 13.37
CA GLU A 68 -13.45 8.46 12.11
C GLU A 68 -14.11 7.47 11.13
N LEU A 69 -13.56 6.25 11.04
CA LEU A 69 -14.08 5.19 10.18
C LEU A 69 -15.38 4.58 10.70
N ASP A 70 -15.54 4.47 12.00
CA ASP A 70 -16.81 3.98 12.60
C ASP A 70 -17.95 4.97 12.40
N LYS A 71 -17.68 6.25 12.71
CA LYS A 71 -18.68 7.31 12.65
C LYS A 71 -18.84 7.92 11.26
N MET A 72 -17.87 7.69 10.37
CA MET A 72 -17.75 8.34 9.06
C MET A 72 -17.79 9.87 9.19
N GLU A 73 -17.10 10.39 10.22
CA GLU A 73 -16.93 11.82 10.46
C GLU A 73 -15.61 12.09 11.18
N PHE A 74 -15.06 13.28 11.00
CA PHE A 74 -13.91 13.76 11.76
C PHE A 74 -14.02 15.27 12.01
N PHE A 75 -13.31 15.72 13.03
CA PHE A 75 -13.32 17.13 13.45
C PHE A 75 -12.07 17.85 12.96
N VAL A 76 -12.24 19.03 12.39
CA VAL A 76 -11.18 19.94 11.95
C VAL A 76 -10.96 20.99 13.04
N TYR A 77 -9.88 20.85 13.79
CA TYR A 77 -9.62 21.69 14.97
C TYR A 77 -9.46 23.16 14.63
N GLU A 78 -8.84 23.46 13.51
CA GLU A 78 -8.51 24.82 13.08
C GLU A 78 -9.75 25.61 12.65
N THR A 79 -10.74 24.98 12.04
CA THR A 79 -12.00 25.62 11.60
C THR A 79 -13.15 25.40 12.59
N GLY A 80 -13.02 24.41 13.49
CA GLY A 80 -14.09 24.03 14.40
C GLY A 80 -15.24 23.26 13.71
N GLU A 81 -15.03 22.76 12.49
CA GLU A 81 -16.04 22.07 11.70
C GLU A 81 -15.94 20.56 11.84
N THR A 82 -17.09 19.88 11.75
CA THR A 82 -17.15 18.42 11.63
C THR A 82 -17.47 18.06 10.20
N ILE A 83 -16.55 17.34 9.56
CA ILE A 83 -16.73 16.80 8.21
C ILE A 83 -17.38 15.43 8.32
N LYS A 84 -18.53 15.26 7.68
CA LYS A 84 -19.28 14.00 7.64
C LYS A 84 -19.28 13.44 6.22
N ALA A 85 -19.17 12.12 6.11
CA ALA A 85 -19.26 11.47 4.82
C ALA A 85 -20.65 11.65 4.21
N LYS A 86 -20.73 12.25 3.02
CA LYS A 86 -21.96 12.37 2.23
C LYS A 86 -22.46 10.99 1.79
N HIS A 87 -21.52 10.17 1.34
CA HIS A 87 -21.73 8.77 0.99
C HIS A 87 -20.68 7.93 1.69
N ARG A 88 -21.08 6.81 2.30
CA ARG A 88 -20.17 5.92 3.00
C ARG A 88 -19.19 5.30 1.99
N PRO A 89 -17.88 5.59 2.04
CA PRO A 89 -16.92 5.00 1.12
C PRO A 89 -16.73 3.51 1.40
N VAL A 90 -16.35 2.75 0.37
CA VAL A 90 -15.79 1.40 0.54
C VAL A 90 -14.31 1.55 0.88
N ILE A 91 -13.89 1.05 2.04
CA ILE A 91 -12.52 1.20 2.50
C ILE A 91 -11.80 -0.14 2.34
N ILE A 92 -10.72 -0.13 1.56
CA ILE A 92 -9.82 -1.27 1.37
C ILE A 92 -8.52 -0.94 2.08
N ILE A 93 -8.07 -1.86 2.93
CA ILE A 93 -6.86 -1.69 3.71
C ILE A 93 -5.93 -2.86 3.42
N THR A 94 -4.68 -2.58 3.06
CA THR A 94 -3.67 -3.62 2.85
C THR A 94 -2.65 -3.63 3.97
N SER A 95 -2.09 -4.81 4.24
CA SER A 95 -1.00 -5.01 5.19
C SER A 95 -0.13 -6.17 4.75
N ASN A 96 1.18 -6.00 4.85
CA ASN A 96 2.16 -7.07 4.64
C ASN A 96 2.46 -7.87 5.92
N ASN A 97 1.76 -7.55 7.01
CA ASN A 97 1.95 -8.16 8.34
C ASN A 97 3.38 -8.00 8.89
N GLU A 98 4.03 -6.87 8.58
CA GLU A 98 5.35 -6.54 9.13
C GLU A 98 5.26 -6.15 10.62
N LYS A 99 4.11 -5.58 11.02
CA LYS A 99 3.77 -5.26 12.41
C LYS A 99 2.37 -5.75 12.72
N GLU A 100 2.15 -6.19 13.95
CA GLU A 100 0.82 -6.55 14.43
C GLU A 100 -0.10 -5.33 14.45
N LEU A 101 -1.30 -5.51 13.90
CA LEU A 101 -2.35 -4.51 13.95
C LEU A 101 -3.17 -4.68 15.24
N PRO A 102 -3.66 -3.59 15.84
CA PRO A 102 -4.45 -3.67 17.07
C PRO A 102 -5.73 -4.50 16.89
N ASP A 103 -6.05 -5.37 17.85
CA ASP A 103 -7.26 -6.19 17.86
C ASP A 103 -8.54 -5.37 17.65
N ALA A 104 -8.58 -4.16 18.23
CA ALA A 104 -9.71 -3.25 18.11
C ALA A 104 -9.93 -2.83 16.66
N PHE A 105 -8.85 -2.66 15.89
CA PHE A 105 -8.90 -2.37 14.46
C PHE A 105 -9.34 -3.59 13.66
N LEU A 106 -8.71 -4.74 13.95
CA LEU A 106 -8.98 -5.99 13.23
C LEU A 106 -10.46 -6.43 13.34
N ARG A 107 -11.09 -6.28 14.51
CA ARG A 107 -12.50 -6.66 14.72
C ARG A 107 -13.50 -5.90 13.84
N ARG A 108 -13.08 -4.79 13.21
CA ARG A 108 -13.92 -3.94 12.34
C ARG A 108 -13.70 -4.24 10.87
N CYS A 109 -12.81 -5.16 10.54
CA CYS A 109 -12.42 -5.49 9.18
C CYS A 109 -12.97 -6.86 8.75
N PHE A 110 -13.36 -6.96 7.49
CA PHE A 110 -13.50 -8.25 6.82
C PHE A 110 -12.15 -8.64 6.25
N PHE A 111 -11.68 -9.84 6.56
CA PHE A 111 -10.36 -10.30 6.17
C PHE A 111 -10.39 -11.06 4.86
N HIS A 112 -9.46 -10.72 4.00
CA HIS A 112 -9.08 -11.52 2.85
C HIS A 112 -7.58 -11.77 2.89
N PHE A 113 -7.17 -13.02 3.12
CA PHE A 113 -5.76 -13.37 3.16
C PHE A 113 -5.29 -13.78 1.76
N ILE A 114 -4.32 -13.05 1.22
CA ILE A 114 -3.70 -13.32 -0.08
C ILE A 114 -2.48 -14.21 0.15
N ASN A 115 -2.62 -15.50 -0.18
CA ASN A 115 -1.51 -16.45 -0.14
C ASN A 115 -0.47 -16.12 -1.21
N PHE A 116 0.80 -16.46 -0.92
CA PHE A 116 1.82 -16.44 -1.96
C PHE A 116 1.43 -17.42 -3.07
N PRO A 117 1.57 -17.04 -4.37
CA PRO A 117 1.18 -17.89 -5.49
C PRO A 117 1.86 -19.25 -5.44
N ASP A 118 1.13 -20.33 -5.71
CA ASP A 118 1.68 -21.65 -5.97
C ASP A 118 2.40 -21.70 -7.34
N ARG A 119 3.00 -22.85 -7.67
CA ARG A 119 3.76 -23.01 -8.93
C ARG A 119 2.90 -22.78 -10.17
N ASP A 120 1.66 -23.27 -10.16
CA ASP A 120 0.77 -23.17 -11.31
C ASP A 120 0.28 -21.74 -11.51
N THR A 121 -0.09 -21.07 -10.44
CA THR A 121 -0.46 -19.65 -10.46
C THR A 121 0.75 -18.78 -10.87
N MET A 122 1.95 -19.10 -10.36
CA MET A 122 3.17 -18.37 -10.73
C MET A 122 3.49 -18.53 -12.20
N ARG A 123 3.29 -19.72 -12.79
CA ARG A 123 3.43 -19.96 -14.23
C ARG A 123 2.48 -19.06 -15.03
N GLN A 124 1.21 -18.98 -14.63
CA GLN A 124 0.23 -18.11 -15.29
C GLN A 124 0.64 -16.62 -15.20
N ILE A 125 1.17 -16.18 -14.06
CA ILE A 125 1.72 -14.81 -13.91
C ILE A 125 2.86 -14.58 -14.90
N ILE A 126 3.80 -15.53 -15.01
CA ILE A 126 4.92 -15.43 -15.96
C ILE A 126 4.41 -15.36 -17.40
N ASP A 127 3.45 -16.21 -17.78
CA ASP A 127 2.88 -16.24 -19.13
C ASP A 127 2.21 -14.92 -19.52
N VAL A 128 1.58 -14.22 -18.56
CA VAL A 128 1.03 -12.87 -18.78
C VAL A 128 2.13 -11.84 -19.02
N HIS A 129 3.23 -11.89 -18.26
CA HIS A 129 4.34 -10.94 -18.41
C HIS A 129 5.21 -11.23 -19.64
N TYR A 130 5.39 -12.51 -19.97
CA TYR A 130 6.30 -12.98 -21.02
C TYR A 130 5.63 -14.06 -21.88
N PRO A 131 4.66 -13.72 -22.76
CA PRO A 131 3.88 -14.71 -23.51
C PRO A 131 4.70 -15.61 -24.44
N SER A 132 5.93 -15.19 -24.79
CA SER A 132 6.81 -15.92 -25.73
C SER A 132 8.03 -16.54 -25.06
N ILE A 133 8.03 -16.64 -23.72
CA ILE A 133 9.16 -17.24 -22.99
C ILE A 133 9.25 -18.74 -23.25
N LYS A 134 10.48 -19.27 -23.34
CA LYS A 134 10.72 -20.70 -23.46
C LYS A 134 10.22 -21.43 -22.21
N GLN A 135 9.39 -22.46 -22.40
CA GLN A 135 8.78 -23.19 -21.29
C GLN A 135 9.80 -23.94 -20.42
N ASP A 136 10.89 -24.43 -21.01
CA ASP A 136 11.97 -25.10 -20.26
C ASP A 136 12.66 -24.11 -19.30
N LEU A 137 12.93 -22.87 -19.75
CA LEU A 137 13.48 -21.83 -18.89
C LEU A 137 12.55 -21.48 -17.73
N VAL A 138 11.22 -21.39 -17.99
CA VAL A 138 10.22 -21.12 -16.95
C VAL A 138 10.22 -22.22 -15.91
N GLN A 139 10.26 -23.48 -16.35
CA GLN A 139 10.22 -24.62 -15.45
C GLN A 139 11.44 -24.64 -14.53
N GLU A 140 12.64 -24.50 -15.08
CA GLU A 140 13.89 -24.49 -14.32
C GLU A 140 13.96 -23.28 -13.35
N ALA A 141 13.59 -22.11 -13.83
CA ALA A 141 13.54 -20.91 -12.97
C ALA A 141 12.57 -21.08 -11.81
N LEU A 142 11.39 -21.66 -12.03
CA LEU A 142 10.42 -21.95 -10.97
C LEU A 142 10.95 -22.98 -9.97
N GLU A 143 11.67 -24.00 -10.41
CA GLU A 143 12.29 -24.98 -9.52
C GLU A 143 13.27 -24.30 -8.56
N VAL A 144 14.24 -23.55 -9.12
CA VAL A 144 15.23 -22.82 -8.34
C VAL A 144 14.57 -21.81 -7.40
N PHE A 145 13.59 -21.07 -7.90
CA PHE A 145 12.89 -20.06 -7.13
C PHE A 145 12.18 -20.64 -5.90
N PHE A 146 11.41 -21.71 -6.07
CA PHE A 146 10.70 -22.35 -4.96
C PHE A 146 11.63 -23.09 -4.01
N GLU A 147 12.74 -23.65 -4.48
CA GLU A 147 13.79 -24.21 -3.60
C GLU A 147 14.39 -23.13 -2.72
N LEU A 148 14.80 -21.98 -3.31
CA LEU A 148 15.30 -20.83 -2.55
C LEU A 148 14.29 -20.37 -1.49
N ARG A 149 13.01 -20.28 -1.85
CA ARG A 149 11.96 -19.91 -0.90
C ARG A 149 11.73 -20.93 0.22
N ALA A 150 12.08 -22.19 -0.01
CA ALA A 150 11.96 -23.25 0.99
C ALA A 150 13.12 -23.28 2.00
N ILE A 151 14.22 -22.57 1.75
CA ILE A 151 15.38 -22.53 2.65
C ILE A 151 14.95 -21.99 4.03
N PRO A 152 15.14 -22.76 5.11
CA PRO A 152 14.84 -22.32 6.47
C PRO A 152 15.75 -21.15 6.88
N GLY A 153 15.20 -20.16 7.59
CA GLY A 153 15.99 -19.06 8.16
C GLY A 153 16.36 -17.95 7.16
N LEU A 154 15.88 -17.99 5.92
CA LEU A 154 16.04 -16.89 4.99
C LEU A 154 15.32 -15.65 5.52
N LYS A 155 16.05 -14.56 5.78
CA LYS A 155 15.47 -13.32 6.33
C LYS A 155 14.40 -12.71 5.44
N LYS A 156 14.58 -12.79 4.12
CA LYS A 156 13.63 -12.34 3.12
C LYS A 156 13.51 -13.41 2.05
N LYS A 157 12.31 -13.94 1.87
CA LYS A 157 12.03 -14.86 0.76
C LYS A 157 11.84 -14.06 -0.52
N PRO A 158 12.39 -14.51 -1.67
CA PRO A 158 12.23 -13.81 -2.92
C PRO A 158 10.74 -13.64 -3.29
N SER A 159 10.39 -12.47 -3.82
CA SER A 159 9.04 -12.08 -4.21
C SER A 159 8.73 -12.46 -5.66
N THR A 160 7.46 -12.36 -6.06
CA THR A 160 7.05 -12.52 -7.47
C THR A 160 7.74 -11.53 -8.39
N SER A 161 7.89 -10.26 -7.96
CA SER A 161 8.57 -9.23 -8.75
C SER A 161 10.03 -9.59 -9.00
N GLU A 162 10.73 -10.09 -7.98
CA GLU A 162 12.12 -10.51 -8.11
C GLU A 162 12.27 -11.70 -9.08
N LEU A 163 11.31 -12.64 -9.13
CA LEU A 163 11.30 -13.70 -10.14
C LEU A 163 11.10 -13.15 -11.57
N ILE A 164 10.16 -12.22 -11.74
CA ILE A 164 9.90 -11.58 -13.04
C ILE A 164 11.13 -10.81 -13.53
N ASP A 165 11.78 -10.05 -12.65
CA ASP A 165 13.01 -9.32 -12.98
C ASP A 165 14.16 -10.27 -13.31
N TRP A 166 14.30 -11.37 -12.57
CA TRP A 166 15.32 -12.39 -12.83
C TRP A 166 15.11 -13.04 -14.20
N LEU A 167 13.87 -13.45 -14.53
CA LEU A 167 13.56 -13.98 -15.86
C LEU A 167 13.87 -12.98 -16.99
N LYS A 168 13.60 -11.69 -16.75
CA LYS A 168 13.95 -10.64 -17.71
C LYS A 168 15.45 -10.59 -17.98
N LEU A 169 16.28 -10.72 -16.95
CA LEU A 169 17.74 -10.76 -17.10
C LEU A 169 18.19 -12.03 -17.85
N LEU A 170 17.65 -13.20 -17.50
CA LEU A 170 18.00 -14.47 -18.17
C LEU A 170 17.67 -14.43 -19.67
N MET A 171 16.58 -13.77 -20.05
CA MET A 171 16.22 -13.61 -21.47
C MET A 171 17.10 -12.59 -22.21
N ALA A 172 17.55 -11.53 -21.49
CA ALA A 172 18.35 -10.47 -22.10
C ALA A 172 19.79 -10.92 -22.45
N ASP A 173 20.37 -11.79 -21.62
CA ASP A 173 21.75 -12.22 -21.75
C ASP A 173 21.92 -13.48 -22.62
N ASP A 174 20.84 -14.00 -23.24
CA ASP A 174 20.82 -15.26 -24.02
C ASP A 174 21.50 -16.42 -23.25
N ILE A 175 21.32 -16.43 -21.91
CA ILE A 175 21.94 -17.41 -21.01
C ILE A 175 21.39 -18.79 -21.35
N PRO A 176 22.25 -19.78 -21.69
CA PRO A 176 21.81 -21.12 -21.98
C PRO A 176 21.09 -21.75 -20.77
N ASP A 177 19.97 -22.44 -21.02
CA ASP A 177 19.19 -23.14 -20.00
C ASP A 177 20.04 -24.10 -19.12
N GLU A 178 21.20 -24.55 -19.64
CA GLU A 178 22.15 -25.43 -18.97
C GLU A 178 22.87 -24.76 -17.77
N VAL A 179 22.96 -23.41 -17.75
CA VAL A 179 23.61 -22.68 -16.65
C VAL A 179 22.81 -22.82 -15.36
N LEU A 180 21.48 -22.90 -15.47
CA LEU A 180 20.59 -23.10 -14.31
C LEU A 180 20.68 -24.52 -13.73
N LYS A 181 21.14 -25.50 -14.53
CA LYS A 181 21.29 -26.90 -14.13
C LYS A 181 22.58 -27.17 -13.37
N ASN A 182 23.63 -26.35 -13.62
CA ASN A 182 24.94 -26.53 -12.97
C ASN A 182 25.00 -25.72 -11.67
N ARG A 183 24.46 -26.29 -10.58
CA ARG A 183 24.35 -25.65 -9.24
C ARG A 183 25.64 -25.73 -8.40
N ASP A 184 26.69 -26.40 -8.88
CA ASP A 184 27.91 -26.71 -8.11
C ASP A 184 29.15 -25.89 -8.55
N GLN A 185 28.98 -24.73 -9.21
CA GLN A 185 30.08 -23.84 -9.54
C GLN A 185 29.95 -22.44 -8.95
#